data_ecea945efbb8a6d2b151e637b33711f6
#
_entry.id   ecea945efbb8a6d2b151e637b33711f6
#
_cell.length_a   1.000
_cell.length_b   1.000
_cell.length_c   1.000
_cell.angle_alpha   90.00
_cell.angle_beta   90.00
_cell.angle_gamma   90.00
#
_symmetry.space_group_name_H-M   'P 1'
#
loop_
_entity.id
_entity.type
_entity.pdbx_description
1 polymer ?
#
loop_
_entity_poly.entity_id
_entity_poly.type
_entity_poly.pdbx_seq_one_letter_code
_entity_poly.pdbx_strand_id
1 'polypeptide(L)'
;MKYAIVVTDSSKLDLDIFLYPTIEKAEEALINKYRAYTIHLSNTKADFHAYLDSKEDDGHIHYAFIYERKETAIDSVSVHIRLGIVEE
;
A
#
# COMPACT_ATOMS: atom_id res chain seq x y z
N MET A 1 -16.30 -1.09 15.32
CA MET A 1 -15.84 -0.76 13.95
C MET A 1 -14.37 -1.09 13.83
N LYS A 2 -13.98 -1.88 12.85
CA LYS A 2 -12.58 -2.20 12.59
C LYS A 2 -12.12 -1.58 11.28
N TYR A 3 -10.83 -1.34 11.18
CA TYR A 3 -10.20 -0.76 10.00
C TYR A 3 -9.34 -1.82 9.31
N ALA A 4 -9.52 -1.97 8.02
CA ALA A 4 -8.82 -2.98 7.23
C ALA A 4 -7.75 -2.31 6.36
N ILE A 5 -6.57 -2.93 6.33
CA ILE A 5 -5.59 -2.65 5.29
C ILE A 5 -5.65 -3.80 4.31
N VAL A 6 -5.87 -3.47 3.04
CA VAL A 6 -5.90 -4.43 1.95
C VAL A 6 -4.67 -4.19 1.10
N VAL A 7 -3.83 -5.21 0.98
CA VAL A 7 -2.62 -5.15 0.15
C VAL A 7 -2.85 -6.02 -1.06
N THR A 8 -2.80 -5.42 -2.23
CA THR A 8 -2.86 -6.15 -3.50
C THR A 8 -1.54 -5.99 -4.23
N ASP A 9 -0.92 -7.11 -4.58
CA ASP A 9 0.34 -7.14 -5.29
C ASP A 9 0.11 -7.88 -6.61
N SER A 10 0.14 -7.13 -7.72
CA SER A 10 -0.14 -7.69 -9.04
C SER A 10 0.92 -8.69 -9.50
N SER A 11 2.13 -8.63 -8.92
CA SER A 11 3.20 -9.57 -9.28
C SER A 11 2.98 -10.96 -8.69
N LYS A 12 2.21 -11.08 -7.61
CA LYS A 12 2.02 -12.33 -6.87
C LYS A 12 0.61 -12.85 -6.93
N LEU A 13 -0.35 -12.08 -7.43
CA LEU A 13 -1.79 -12.38 -7.41
C LEU A 13 -2.31 -12.65 -5.98
N ASP A 14 -1.63 -12.10 -4.98
CA ASP A 14 -1.98 -12.27 -3.58
C ASP A 14 -2.80 -11.09 -3.07
N LEU A 15 -3.72 -11.42 -2.17
CA LEU A 15 -4.52 -10.43 -1.46
C LEU A 15 -4.32 -10.67 0.04
N ASP A 16 -3.68 -9.73 0.72
CA ASP A 16 -3.50 -9.76 2.17
C ASP A 16 -4.44 -8.76 2.83
N ILE A 17 -5.13 -9.19 3.89
CA ILE A 17 -6.04 -8.36 4.64
C ILE A 17 -5.61 -8.35 6.11
N PHE A 18 -5.42 -7.15 6.68
CA PHE A 18 -5.05 -6.96 8.07
C PHE A 18 -6.07 -6.06 8.76
N LEU A 19 -6.50 -6.42 9.98
CA LEU A 19 -7.51 -5.69 10.72
C LEU A 19 -6.91 -4.96 11.92
N TYR A 20 -7.35 -3.72 12.14
CA TYR A 20 -6.88 -2.86 13.22
C TYR A 20 -8.06 -2.24 13.98
N PRO A 21 -7.94 -2.04 15.30
CA PRO A 21 -9.06 -1.52 16.10
C PRO A 21 -9.28 -0.01 15.96
N THR A 22 -8.26 0.75 15.54
CA THR A 22 -8.35 2.20 15.39
C THR A 22 -7.76 2.64 14.05
N ILE A 23 -8.23 3.79 13.56
CA ILE A 23 -7.72 4.35 12.30
C ILE A 23 -6.25 4.77 12.43
N GLU A 24 -5.84 5.25 13.61
CA GLU A 24 -4.45 5.65 13.86
C GLU A 24 -3.50 4.45 13.73
N LYS A 25 -3.88 3.30 14.29
CA LYS A 25 -3.08 2.08 14.17
C LYS A 25 -3.04 1.55 12.75
N ALA A 26 -4.17 1.62 12.05
CA ALA A 26 -4.25 1.21 10.65
C ALA A 26 -3.39 2.12 9.76
N GLU A 27 -3.46 3.44 9.96
CA GLU A 27 -2.64 4.39 9.22
C GLU A 27 -1.14 4.15 9.46
N GLU A 28 -0.74 3.97 10.71
CA GLU A 28 0.65 3.66 11.07
C GLU A 28 1.14 2.40 10.36
N ALA A 29 0.32 1.34 10.37
CA ALA A 29 0.64 0.09 9.72
C ALA A 29 0.72 0.24 8.19
N LEU A 30 -0.17 1.02 7.60
CA LEU A 30 -0.15 1.32 6.17
C LEU A 30 1.15 2.03 5.78
N ILE A 31 1.54 3.05 6.53
CA ILE A 31 2.78 3.80 6.29
C ILE A 31 4.00 2.88 6.45
N ASN A 32 4.01 2.02 7.46
CA ASN A 32 5.10 1.08 7.68
C ASN A 32 5.23 0.07 6.53
N LYS A 33 4.12 -0.43 6.01
CA LYS A 33 4.12 -1.32 4.84
C LYS A 33 4.65 -0.60 3.60
N TYR A 34 4.19 0.62 3.36
CA TYR A 34 4.66 1.46 2.27
C TYR A 34 6.17 1.66 2.34
N ARG A 35 6.69 2.01 3.52
CA ARG A 35 8.14 2.20 3.73
C ARG A 35 8.92 0.92 3.46
N ALA A 36 8.43 -0.22 3.93
CA ALA A 36 9.09 -1.51 3.73
C ALA A 36 9.23 -1.83 2.24
N TYR A 37 8.18 -1.63 1.46
CA TYR A 37 8.22 -1.84 0.00
C TYR A 37 9.17 -0.87 -0.68
N THR A 38 9.14 0.42 -0.34
CA THR A 38 10.01 1.42 -0.97
C THR A 38 11.47 1.21 -0.62
N ILE A 39 11.78 0.81 0.61
CA ILE A 39 13.15 0.48 1.03
C ILE A 39 13.65 -0.73 0.24
N HIS A 40 12.84 -1.76 0.12
CA HIS A 40 13.20 -2.96 -0.64
C HIS A 40 13.51 -2.62 -2.09
N LEU A 41 12.65 -1.85 -2.76
CA LEU A 41 12.85 -1.45 -4.15
C LEU A 41 14.09 -0.58 -4.31
N SER A 42 14.36 0.33 -3.36
CA SER A 42 15.55 1.16 -3.37
C SER A 42 16.82 0.31 -3.23
N ASN A 43 16.80 -0.70 -2.35
CA ASN A 43 17.94 -1.59 -2.13
C ASN A 43 18.24 -2.47 -3.35
N THR A 44 17.23 -2.82 -4.13
CA THR A 44 17.39 -3.60 -5.37
C THR A 44 17.69 -2.71 -6.57
N LYS A 45 17.80 -1.39 -6.39
CA LYS A 45 18.02 -0.39 -7.45
C LYS A 45 16.94 -0.45 -8.54
N ALA A 46 15.73 -0.83 -8.17
CA ALA A 46 14.61 -0.84 -9.08
C ALA A 46 14.14 0.59 -9.41
N ASP A 47 13.69 0.79 -10.63
CA ASP A 47 13.03 2.04 -11.02
C ASP A 47 11.55 1.95 -10.61
N PHE A 48 11.11 2.84 -9.71
CA PHE A 48 9.75 2.79 -9.20
C PHE A 48 9.20 4.19 -8.91
N HIS A 49 7.87 4.29 -8.91
CA HIS A 49 7.14 5.45 -8.44
C HIS A 49 6.28 5.04 -7.25
N ALA A 50 6.28 5.87 -6.19
CA ALA A 50 5.53 5.60 -4.99
C ALA A 50 4.92 6.89 -4.46
N TYR A 51 3.67 6.81 -3.98
CA TYR A 51 3.00 7.96 -3.38
C TYR A 51 1.94 7.53 -2.37
N LEU A 52 1.67 8.43 -1.43
CA LEU A 52 0.60 8.31 -0.45
C LEU A 52 -0.52 9.30 -0.78
N ASP A 53 -1.76 8.90 -0.55
CA ASP A 53 -2.91 9.75 -0.85
C ASP A 53 -4.03 9.54 0.17
N SER A 54 -4.91 10.52 0.27
CA SER A 54 -6.10 10.48 1.11
C SER A 54 -7.31 10.90 0.28
N LYS A 55 -8.34 10.05 0.26
CA LYS A 55 -9.59 10.38 -0.43
C LYS A 55 -10.60 11.09 0.46
N GLU A 56 -10.44 10.99 1.77
CA GLU A 56 -11.35 11.60 2.73
C GLU A 56 -10.64 12.73 3.46
N ASP A 57 -11.37 13.79 3.74
CA ASP A 57 -10.83 14.98 4.40
C ASP A 57 -10.86 14.80 5.93
N ASP A 58 -10.26 13.73 6.41
CA ASP A 58 -10.22 13.37 7.83
C ASP A 58 -8.82 13.51 8.46
N GLY A 59 -7.84 13.98 7.68
CA GLY A 59 -6.47 14.13 8.14
C GLY A 59 -5.67 12.84 8.15
N HIS A 60 -6.20 11.74 7.63
CA HIS A 60 -5.51 10.44 7.58
C HIS A 60 -5.16 10.04 6.14
N ILE A 61 -4.11 9.23 6.02
CA ILE A 61 -3.70 8.67 4.73
C ILE A 61 -4.47 7.36 4.53
N HIS A 62 -5.11 7.22 3.37
CA HIS A 62 -5.96 6.06 3.06
C HIS A 62 -5.38 5.15 1.99
N TYR A 63 -4.43 5.64 1.19
CA TYR A 63 -3.89 4.89 0.05
C TYR A 63 -2.38 5.00 -0.01
N ALA A 64 -1.76 3.90 -0.41
CA ALA A 64 -0.37 3.86 -0.81
C ALA A 64 -0.29 3.13 -2.14
N PHE A 65 0.42 3.70 -3.09
CA PHE A 65 0.61 3.12 -4.42
C PHE A 65 2.09 3.05 -4.74
N ILE A 66 2.52 1.90 -5.24
CA ILE A 66 3.91 1.67 -5.63
C ILE A 66 3.89 1.01 -7.00
N TYR A 67 4.57 1.64 -7.96
CA TYR A 67 4.70 1.13 -9.33
C TYR A 67 6.17 0.87 -9.63
N GLU A 68 6.53 -0.35 -9.92
CA GLU A 68 7.86 -0.71 -10.38
C GLU A 68 7.89 -0.71 -11.91
N ARG A 69 8.85 0.01 -12.49
CA ARG A 69 9.10 -0.02 -13.94
C ARG A 69 10.13 -1.09 -14.27
N LYS A 70 9.78 -1.97 -15.19
CA LYS A 70 10.73 -2.92 -15.78
C LYS A 70 11.03 -2.48 -17.21
N GLU A 71 12.29 -2.64 -17.63
CA GLU A 71 12.76 -2.24 -18.97
C GLU A 71 12.03 -2.96 -20.11
N THR A 72 11.49 -4.14 -19.83
CA THR A 72 10.67 -4.87 -20.78
C THR A 72 9.25 -4.32 -20.71
N ALA A 73 8.99 -3.38 -21.49
CA ALA A 73 7.92 -2.43 -21.66
C ALA A 73 6.46 -2.86 -21.44
N ILE A 74 6.15 -4.10 -21.15
CA ILE A 74 4.77 -4.58 -21.12
C ILE A 74 4.28 -4.86 -19.71
N ASP A 75 5.19 -5.04 -18.73
CA ASP A 75 4.83 -5.43 -17.37
C ASP A 75 5.26 -4.40 -16.34
N SER A 76 4.37 -3.46 -16.04
CA SER A 76 4.50 -2.67 -14.83
C SER A 76 3.90 -3.47 -13.67
N VAL A 77 4.74 -3.81 -12.69
CA VAL A 77 4.27 -4.40 -11.43
C VAL A 77 3.75 -3.27 -10.55
N SER A 78 2.51 -3.37 -10.09
CA SER A 78 1.94 -2.38 -9.18
C SER A 78 1.53 -3.04 -7.87
N VAL A 79 1.91 -2.39 -6.77
CA VAL A 79 1.46 -2.76 -5.43
C VAL A 79 0.52 -1.68 -4.94
N HIS A 80 -0.68 -2.06 -4.53
CA HIS A 80 -1.68 -1.15 -3.99
C HIS A 80 -1.92 -1.51 -2.54
N ILE A 81 -1.78 -0.52 -1.65
CA ILE A 81 -2.10 -0.66 -0.24
C ILE A 81 -3.24 0.30 0.06
N ARG A 82 -4.37 -0.23 0.49
CA ARG A 82 -5.57 0.55 0.73
C ARG A 82 -6.07 0.35 2.15
N LEU A 83 -6.36 1.46 2.83
CA LEU A 83 -7.04 1.47 4.13
C LEU A 83 -8.53 1.62 3.91
N GLY A 84 -9.31 0.72 4.46
CA GLY A 84 -10.76 0.78 4.40
C GLY A 84 -11.40 0.58 5.76
N ILE A 85 -12.68 0.92 5.87
CA ILE A 85 -13.48 0.67 7.07
C ILE A 85 -14.23 -0.64 6.87
N VAL A 86 -14.12 -1.54 7.86
CA VAL A 86 -14.87 -2.79 7.87
C VAL A 86 -15.88 -2.72 9.00
N GLU A 87 -17.13 -2.93 8.68
CA GLU A 87 -18.19 -3.07 9.68
C GLU A 87 -18.34 -4.55 10.04
N GLU A 88 -18.32 -4.80 11.33
CA GLU A 88 -18.64 -6.11 11.88
C GLU A 88 -20.12 -6.26 12.15
#